data_b6e30e0b3f8b1ce5898a60cc5b9f4713
#
_entry.id   b6e30e0b3f8b1ce5898a60cc5b9f4713
#
_cell.length_a   1.000
_cell.length_b   1.000
_cell.length_c   1.000
_cell.angle_alpha   90.00
_cell.angle_beta   90.00
_cell.angle_gamma   90.00
#
_symmetry.space_group_name_H-M   'P 1'
#
loop_
_entity.id
_entity.type
_entity.pdbx_description
1 polymer ?
#
loop_
_entity_poly.entity_id
_entity_poly.type
_entity_poly.pdbx_seq_one_letter_code
_entity_poly.pdbx_strand_id
1 'polypeptide(L)'
;MKFKNILLYAALLSGMSFSSCTDFLDEDSNPNALSPGIFWKSEGDIMKGLTSVYGALQPNASWAIPFERYIVIDGYRSDEITHRDDVTSWMNISSFNVEPTNSVVKTEWTNLYKGINYANQCLTNIPTVPGDSESLNALKKQSIAEARFLRAYFYYRLYVNFGERVPIYKEALVG
;
A
#
# COMPACT_ATOMS: atom_id res chain seq x y z
N MET A 1 53.37 -33.33 20.91
CA MET A 1 52.45 -33.25 19.79
C MET A 1 53.13 -32.41 18.72
N LYS A 2 53.24 -32.92 17.51
CA LYS A 2 54.07 -32.29 16.45
C LYS A 2 53.27 -31.17 15.81
N PHE A 3 53.91 -30.03 15.62
CA PHE A 3 53.35 -28.80 15.03
C PHE A 3 52.57 -29.02 13.71
N LYS A 4 52.89 -30.05 12.94
CA LYS A 4 52.17 -30.52 11.77
C LYS A 4 50.72 -30.92 12.04
N ASN A 5 50.41 -31.51 13.21
CA ASN A 5 49.07 -31.94 13.54
C ASN A 5 48.18 -30.75 13.92
N ILE A 6 48.75 -29.71 14.52
CA ILE A 6 48.01 -28.48 14.87
C ILE A 6 47.60 -27.72 13.62
N LEU A 7 48.49 -27.64 12.61
CA LEU A 7 48.16 -27.04 11.32
C LEU A 7 47.09 -27.82 10.55
N LEU A 8 47.11 -29.15 10.63
CA LEU A 8 46.09 -29.99 10.00
C LEU A 8 44.71 -29.83 10.63
N TYR A 9 44.62 -29.72 11.96
CA TYR A 9 43.37 -29.47 12.64
C TYR A 9 42.86 -28.03 12.42
N ALA A 10 43.72 -27.05 12.34
CA ALA A 10 43.36 -25.66 12.01
C ALA A 10 42.81 -25.55 10.57
N ALA A 11 43.37 -26.27 9.61
CA ALA A 11 42.91 -26.31 8.24
C ALA A 11 41.55 -27.04 8.08
N LEU A 12 41.31 -28.08 8.87
CA LEU A 12 40.02 -28.80 8.93
C LEU A 12 38.90 -27.95 9.58
N LEU A 13 39.21 -27.18 10.58
CA LEU A 13 38.26 -26.29 11.25
C LEU A 13 37.89 -25.06 10.41
N SER A 14 38.80 -24.55 9.59
CA SER A 14 38.53 -23.44 8.67
C SER A 14 37.66 -23.85 7.46
N GLY A 15 37.68 -25.14 7.07
CA GLY A 15 36.86 -25.66 5.98
C GLY A 15 35.37 -25.83 6.31
N MET A 16 35.00 -25.86 7.60
CA MET A 16 33.59 -26.03 8.05
C MET A 16 32.80 -24.72 8.17
N SER A 17 33.46 -23.56 8.02
CA SER A 17 32.82 -22.26 8.24
C SER A 17 32.16 -21.66 6.99
N PHE A 18 32.15 -22.34 5.84
CA PHE A 18 31.59 -21.82 4.60
C PHE A 18 30.27 -22.44 4.16
N SER A 19 29.65 -23.31 4.96
CA SER A 19 28.25 -23.68 4.71
C SER A 19 27.32 -22.61 5.28
N SER A 20 27.36 -21.41 4.69
CA SER A 20 26.30 -20.42 4.86
C SER A 20 25.04 -20.97 4.19
N CYS A 21 24.03 -21.26 4.99
CA CYS A 21 22.71 -21.58 4.47
C CYS A 21 22.17 -20.33 3.75
N THR A 22 22.29 -20.28 2.45
CA THR A 22 21.72 -19.23 1.60
C THR A 22 20.18 -19.26 1.69
N ASP A 23 19.58 -20.44 1.87
CA ASP A 23 18.13 -20.63 1.98
C ASP A 23 17.50 -19.98 3.24
N PHE A 24 18.30 -19.69 4.28
CA PHE A 24 17.78 -19.02 5.48
C PHE A 24 17.58 -17.50 5.28
N LEU A 25 18.25 -16.93 4.30
CA LEU A 25 18.18 -15.50 3.97
C LEU A 25 17.29 -15.21 2.76
N ASP A 26 16.79 -16.23 2.08
CA ASP A 26 15.79 -16.08 1.02
C ASP A 26 14.44 -15.73 1.66
N GLU A 27 14.20 -14.44 1.76
CA GLU A 27 12.99 -13.83 2.30
C GLU A 27 11.74 -14.09 1.43
N ASP A 28 11.92 -14.72 0.27
CA ASP A 28 10.84 -15.09 -0.66
C ASP A 28 9.88 -16.15 -0.10
N SER A 29 10.19 -16.75 1.05
CA SER A 29 9.38 -17.81 1.66
C SER A 29 8.82 -17.48 3.05
N ASN A 30 8.77 -16.20 3.46
CA ASN A 30 8.09 -15.87 4.72
C ASN A 30 6.59 -16.23 4.61
N PRO A 31 6.12 -17.29 5.28
CA PRO A 31 4.73 -17.75 5.18
C PRO A 31 3.74 -16.71 5.74
N ASN A 32 4.22 -15.71 6.46
CA ASN A 32 3.42 -14.61 7.03
C ASN A 32 3.52 -13.33 6.19
N ALA A 33 4.42 -13.26 5.21
CA ALA A 33 4.46 -12.16 4.26
C ALA A 33 3.59 -12.49 3.05
N LEU A 34 2.61 -11.66 2.78
CA LEU A 34 1.81 -11.72 1.55
C LEU A 34 2.67 -11.26 0.36
N SER A 35 3.66 -12.08 -0.03
CA SER A 35 4.43 -11.78 -1.24
C SER A 35 3.52 -11.89 -2.46
N PRO A 36 3.67 -11.03 -3.47
CA PRO A 36 2.84 -11.05 -4.68
C PRO A 36 2.79 -12.42 -5.37
N GLY A 37 3.86 -13.21 -5.28
CA GLY A 37 3.96 -14.55 -5.84
C GLY A 37 3.07 -15.60 -5.17
N ILE A 38 2.65 -15.38 -3.93
CA ILE A 38 1.85 -16.32 -3.14
C ILE A 38 0.37 -15.93 -3.12
N PHE A 39 0.05 -14.64 -3.14
CA PHE A 39 -1.29 -14.14 -2.88
C PHE A 39 -2.27 -14.36 -4.05
N TRP A 40 -1.88 -14.08 -5.29
CA TRP A 40 -2.80 -14.05 -6.43
C TRP A 40 -3.01 -15.44 -7.07
N LYS A 41 -3.74 -16.35 -6.41
CA LYS A 41 -3.92 -17.74 -6.85
C LYS A 41 -5.37 -18.16 -7.12
N SER A 42 -6.35 -17.42 -6.59
CA SER A 42 -7.75 -17.82 -6.61
C SER A 42 -8.69 -16.62 -6.84
N GLU A 43 -9.96 -16.92 -7.17
CA GLU A 43 -11.05 -15.92 -7.19
C GLU A 43 -11.18 -15.17 -5.87
N GLY A 44 -11.01 -15.87 -4.74
CA GLY A 44 -11.03 -15.27 -3.41
C GLY A 44 -9.94 -14.22 -3.22
N ASP A 45 -8.79 -14.39 -3.85
CA ASP A 45 -7.69 -13.42 -3.75
C ASP A 45 -7.94 -12.19 -4.62
N ILE A 46 -8.62 -12.34 -5.77
CA ILE A 46 -9.13 -11.21 -6.55
C ILE A 46 -10.05 -10.35 -5.69
N MET A 47 -11.01 -10.99 -5.01
CA MET A 47 -11.96 -10.29 -4.15
C MET A 47 -11.29 -9.59 -2.96
N LYS A 48 -10.32 -10.23 -2.31
CA LYS A 48 -9.55 -9.61 -1.21
C LYS A 48 -8.73 -8.43 -1.70
N GLY A 49 -8.06 -8.56 -2.84
CA GLY A 49 -7.30 -7.48 -3.45
C GLY A 49 -8.20 -6.27 -3.76
N LEU A 50 -9.34 -6.51 -4.40
CA LEU A 50 -10.30 -5.45 -4.72
C LEU A 50 -10.89 -4.82 -3.45
N THR A 51 -11.20 -5.63 -2.43
CA THR A 51 -11.67 -5.13 -1.12
C THR A 51 -10.65 -4.19 -0.48
N SER A 52 -9.34 -4.45 -0.65
CA SER A 52 -8.30 -3.55 -0.15
C SER A 52 -8.33 -2.19 -0.84
N VAL A 53 -8.65 -2.14 -2.14
CA VAL A 53 -8.83 -0.87 -2.88
C VAL A 53 -10.04 -0.10 -2.34
N TYR A 54 -11.18 -0.78 -2.14
CA TYR A 54 -12.36 -0.18 -1.52
C TYR A 54 -12.10 0.27 -0.08
N GLY A 55 -11.33 -0.52 0.68
CA GLY A 55 -10.91 -0.18 2.03
C GLY A 55 -10.13 1.15 2.11
N ALA A 56 -9.41 1.50 1.05
CA ALA A 56 -8.71 2.79 0.98
C ALA A 56 -9.65 4.00 0.81
N LEU A 57 -10.91 3.80 0.46
CA LEU A 57 -11.93 4.86 0.48
C LEU A 57 -12.33 5.22 1.91
N GLN A 58 -12.19 4.29 2.85
CA GLN A 58 -12.54 4.55 4.24
C GLN A 58 -11.43 5.39 4.88
N PRO A 59 -11.77 6.49 5.56
CA PRO A 59 -10.80 7.18 6.38
C PRO A 59 -10.29 6.21 7.44
N ASN A 60 -8.98 6.17 7.63
CA ASN A 60 -8.40 5.42 8.75
C ASN A 60 -9.02 6.00 10.02
N ALA A 61 -9.93 5.25 10.62
CA ALA A 61 -10.58 5.60 11.86
C ALA A 61 -9.54 5.53 13.00
N SER A 62 -8.77 6.60 13.15
CA SER A 62 -8.19 6.90 14.43
C SER A 62 -9.23 7.76 15.13
N TRP A 63 -9.92 7.12 16.02
CA TRP A 63 -10.65 7.72 17.13
C TRP A 63 -12.08 8.14 16.99
N ALA A 64 -12.72 8.51 15.98
CA ALA A 64 -14.09 8.87 16.28
C ALA A 64 -15.01 9.21 15.12
N ILE A 65 -14.50 9.65 13.99
CA ILE A 65 -15.42 10.12 12.95
C ILE A 65 -15.02 9.48 11.62
N PRO A 66 -15.82 8.51 11.12
CA PRO A 66 -15.56 7.87 9.82
C PRO A 66 -15.47 8.84 8.64
N PHE A 67 -15.98 10.07 8.82
CA PHE A 67 -16.03 11.12 7.80
C PHE A 67 -15.01 12.24 8.03
N GLU A 68 -14.16 12.15 9.05
CA GLU A 68 -13.26 13.23 9.45
C GLU A 68 -12.44 13.78 8.28
N ARG A 69 -11.87 12.89 7.46
CA ARG A 69 -11.02 13.28 6.34
C ARG A 69 -11.74 14.16 5.32
N TYR A 70 -12.95 13.77 4.90
CA TYR A 70 -13.72 14.53 3.93
C TYR A 70 -14.27 15.82 4.53
N ILE A 71 -14.77 15.76 5.76
CA ILE A 71 -15.29 16.93 6.47
C ILE A 71 -14.16 17.94 6.69
N VAL A 72 -12.99 17.50 7.16
CA VAL A 72 -11.88 18.40 7.48
C VAL A 72 -11.31 19.03 6.22
N ILE A 73 -11.02 18.26 5.18
CA ILE A 73 -10.36 18.81 3.99
C ILE A 73 -11.35 19.57 3.10
N ASP A 74 -12.55 19.04 2.91
CA ASP A 74 -13.52 19.63 2.01
C ASP A 74 -14.44 20.62 2.73
N GLY A 75 -14.93 20.25 3.92
CA GLY A 75 -15.91 21.03 4.66
C GLY A 75 -15.32 22.26 5.37
N TYR A 76 -14.18 22.12 6.04
CA TYR A 76 -13.60 23.25 6.79
C TYR A 76 -13.03 24.37 5.92
N ARG A 77 -12.98 24.19 4.62
CA ARG A 77 -12.68 25.26 3.65
C ARG A 77 -13.91 26.01 3.18
N SER A 78 -15.10 25.62 3.66
CA SER A 78 -16.37 26.30 3.41
C SER A 78 -16.82 27.09 4.64
N ASP A 79 -17.82 27.92 4.47
CA ASP A 79 -18.48 28.68 5.52
C ASP A 79 -19.65 27.91 6.19
N GLU A 80 -19.91 26.69 5.72
CA GLU A 80 -21.03 25.87 6.20
C GLU A 80 -20.71 25.06 7.46
N ILE A 81 -19.41 24.78 7.71
CA ILE A 81 -18.97 23.89 8.79
C ILE A 81 -17.95 24.60 9.67
N THR A 82 -18.15 24.56 10.97
CA THR A 82 -17.17 25.01 11.97
C THR A 82 -16.39 23.84 12.56
N HIS A 83 -15.18 24.10 12.99
CA HIS A 83 -14.30 23.11 13.63
C HIS A 83 -14.15 23.40 15.13
N ARG A 84 -13.52 22.46 15.84
CA ARG A 84 -13.08 22.66 17.22
C ARG A 84 -11.84 23.56 17.24
N ASP A 85 -11.81 24.47 18.18
CA ASP A 85 -10.71 25.45 18.32
C ASP A 85 -9.44 24.88 18.98
N ASP A 86 -9.49 23.64 19.47
CA ASP A 86 -8.38 22.97 20.14
C ASP A 86 -7.53 22.07 19.20
N VAL A 87 -7.86 22.01 17.90
CA VAL A 87 -7.15 21.18 16.91
C VAL A 87 -6.46 22.08 15.87
N THR A 88 -5.21 22.40 16.11
CA THR A 88 -4.41 23.33 15.27
C THR A 88 -4.39 22.91 13.78
N SER A 89 -4.30 21.62 13.48
CA SER A 89 -4.28 21.15 12.09
C SER A 89 -5.59 21.42 11.34
N TRP A 90 -6.72 21.45 12.02
CA TRP A 90 -8.03 21.80 11.46
C TRP A 90 -8.17 23.31 11.30
N MET A 91 -7.76 24.07 12.31
CA MET A 91 -7.75 25.54 12.25
C MET A 91 -6.93 26.05 11.07
N ASN A 92 -5.78 25.44 10.80
CA ASN A 92 -4.94 25.82 9.68
C ASN A 92 -5.62 25.57 8.32
N ILE A 93 -6.44 24.52 8.22
CA ILE A 93 -7.19 24.21 6.99
C ILE A 93 -8.31 25.26 6.78
N SER A 94 -9.08 25.55 7.82
CA SER A 94 -10.19 26.50 7.72
C SER A 94 -9.72 27.94 7.49
N SER A 95 -8.56 28.32 8.03
CA SER A 95 -7.95 29.64 7.83
C SER A 95 -7.13 29.75 6.54
N PHE A 96 -7.08 28.70 5.70
CA PHE A 96 -6.23 28.62 4.49
C PHE A 96 -4.74 28.87 4.76
N ASN A 97 -4.27 28.64 5.99
CA ASN A 97 -2.88 28.74 6.39
C ASN A 97 -2.26 27.35 6.55
N VAL A 98 -2.28 26.57 5.47
CA VAL A 98 -1.88 25.15 5.48
C VAL A 98 -0.40 25.03 5.21
N GLU A 99 0.33 24.47 6.17
CA GLU A 99 1.73 24.14 6.00
C GLU A 99 1.91 22.69 5.47
N PRO A 100 3.02 22.39 4.75
CA PRO A 100 3.31 21.04 4.27
C PRO A 100 3.40 19.97 5.36
N THR A 101 3.67 20.38 6.60
CA THR A 101 3.76 19.53 7.80
C THR A 101 2.41 19.21 8.43
N ASN A 102 1.31 19.79 7.93
CA ASN A 102 -0.02 19.55 8.46
C ASN A 102 -0.39 18.06 8.42
N SER A 103 -0.72 17.48 9.57
CA SER A 103 -0.96 16.04 9.71
C SER A 103 -2.14 15.53 8.90
N VAL A 104 -3.20 16.32 8.76
CA VAL A 104 -4.40 15.95 7.99
C VAL A 104 -4.06 15.88 6.50
N VAL A 105 -3.38 16.89 5.99
CA VAL A 105 -2.94 16.97 4.60
C VAL A 105 -2.00 15.81 4.26
N LYS A 106 -1.01 15.53 5.14
CA LYS A 106 -0.10 14.40 4.99
C LYS A 106 -0.85 13.06 4.97
N THR A 107 -1.82 12.89 5.86
CA THR A 107 -2.61 11.66 5.95
C THR A 107 -3.45 11.48 4.68
N GLU A 108 -4.10 12.51 4.17
CA GLU A 108 -4.86 12.46 2.92
C GLU A 108 -3.98 12.06 1.74
N TRP A 109 -2.84 12.72 1.58
CA TRP A 109 -1.84 12.36 0.55
C TRP A 109 -1.45 10.89 0.61
N THR A 110 -1.05 10.44 1.79
CA THR A 110 -0.58 9.07 2.00
C THR A 110 -1.68 8.04 1.70
N ASN A 111 -2.90 8.28 2.14
CA ASN A 111 -4.02 7.35 1.94
C ASN A 111 -4.46 7.28 0.48
N LEU A 112 -4.47 8.39 -0.24
CA LEU A 112 -4.78 8.40 -1.67
C LEU A 112 -3.75 7.62 -2.48
N TYR A 113 -2.46 7.81 -2.20
CA TYR A 113 -1.42 7.02 -2.87
C TYR A 113 -1.41 5.56 -2.46
N LYS A 114 -1.79 5.23 -1.22
CA LYS A 114 -2.00 3.85 -0.79
C LYS A 114 -3.12 3.17 -1.59
N GLY A 115 -4.24 3.87 -1.79
CA GLY A 115 -5.35 3.40 -2.63
C GLY A 115 -4.91 3.19 -4.09
N ILE A 116 -4.14 4.10 -4.65
CA ILE A 116 -3.56 3.99 -6.00
C ILE A 116 -2.66 2.75 -6.10
N ASN A 117 -1.79 2.52 -5.11
CA ASN A 117 -0.91 1.36 -5.10
C ASN A 117 -1.69 0.05 -5.03
N TYR A 118 -2.70 -0.05 -4.19
CA TYR A 118 -3.58 -1.22 -4.14
C TYR A 118 -4.29 -1.47 -5.48
N ALA A 119 -4.80 -0.41 -6.11
CA ALA A 119 -5.39 -0.52 -7.43
C ALA A 119 -4.38 -0.97 -8.49
N ASN A 120 -3.15 -0.46 -8.47
CA ASN A 120 -2.08 -0.89 -9.36
C ASN A 120 -1.73 -2.37 -9.16
N GLN A 121 -1.64 -2.84 -7.91
CA GLN A 121 -1.44 -4.26 -7.60
C GLN A 121 -2.56 -5.14 -8.18
N CYS A 122 -3.82 -4.73 -8.05
CA CYS A 122 -4.95 -5.42 -8.67
C CYS A 122 -4.80 -5.47 -10.19
N LEU A 123 -4.50 -4.34 -10.82
CA LEU A 123 -4.38 -4.24 -12.28
C LEU A 123 -3.23 -5.09 -12.85
N THR A 124 -2.14 -5.22 -12.09
CA THR A 124 -0.98 -6.04 -12.48
C THR A 124 -1.26 -7.53 -12.28
N ASN A 125 -1.86 -7.91 -11.15
CA ASN A 125 -1.88 -9.31 -10.74
C ASN A 125 -3.20 -10.04 -11.06
N ILE A 126 -4.35 -9.39 -11.12
CA ILE A 126 -5.62 -10.04 -11.47
C ILE A 126 -5.53 -10.81 -12.81
N PRO A 127 -4.90 -10.27 -13.86
CA PRO A 127 -4.75 -11.02 -15.13
C PRO A 127 -3.96 -12.32 -14.98
N THR A 128 -3.04 -12.41 -14.02
CA THR A 128 -2.16 -13.57 -13.82
C THR A 128 -2.78 -14.71 -13.00
N VAL A 129 -3.94 -14.48 -12.37
CA VAL A 129 -4.64 -15.51 -11.60
C VAL A 129 -4.97 -16.70 -12.51
N PRO A 130 -4.57 -17.96 -12.16
CA PRO A 130 -4.73 -19.12 -13.01
C PRO A 130 -6.21 -19.51 -13.20
N GLY A 131 -6.53 -20.07 -14.35
CA GLY A 131 -7.86 -20.53 -14.74
C GLY A 131 -8.47 -19.69 -15.86
N ASP A 132 -9.40 -20.32 -16.60
CA ASP A 132 -10.02 -19.78 -17.82
C ASP A 132 -11.54 -20.00 -17.88
N SER A 133 -12.17 -20.36 -16.74
CA SER A 133 -13.63 -20.50 -16.69
C SER A 133 -14.32 -19.18 -17.05
N GLU A 134 -15.51 -19.25 -17.64
CA GLU A 134 -16.30 -18.09 -18.03
C GLU A 134 -16.58 -17.17 -16.82
N SER A 135 -16.92 -17.76 -15.67
CA SER A 135 -17.16 -17.04 -14.41
C SER A 135 -15.92 -16.29 -13.93
N LEU A 136 -14.76 -16.95 -13.93
CA LEU A 136 -13.50 -16.32 -13.52
C LEU A 136 -13.10 -15.19 -14.48
N ASN A 137 -13.27 -15.38 -15.80
CA ASN A 137 -12.97 -14.36 -16.79
C ASN A 137 -13.90 -13.13 -16.64
N ALA A 138 -15.18 -13.35 -16.35
CA ALA A 138 -16.12 -12.28 -16.03
C ALA A 138 -15.72 -11.54 -14.75
N LEU A 139 -15.35 -12.26 -13.68
CA LEU A 139 -14.86 -11.68 -12.43
C LEU A 139 -13.59 -10.86 -12.63
N LYS A 140 -12.60 -11.38 -13.37
CA LYS A 140 -11.37 -10.63 -13.71
C LYS A 140 -11.70 -9.32 -14.42
N LYS A 141 -12.54 -9.38 -15.46
CA LYS A 141 -12.94 -8.22 -16.25
C LYS A 141 -13.61 -7.15 -15.38
N GLN A 142 -14.57 -7.55 -14.56
CA GLN A 142 -15.26 -6.67 -13.65
C GLN A 142 -14.29 -6.02 -12.65
N SER A 143 -13.50 -6.84 -11.95
CA SER A 143 -12.57 -6.37 -10.92
C SER A 143 -11.50 -5.42 -11.46
N ILE A 144 -11.01 -5.65 -12.68
CA ILE A 144 -10.10 -4.74 -13.37
C ILE A 144 -10.78 -3.40 -13.67
N ALA A 145 -12.05 -3.42 -14.11
CA ALA A 145 -12.80 -2.19 -14.38
C ALA A 145 -13.01 -1.37 -13.10
N GLU A 146 -13.39 -2.03 -12.00
CA GLU A 146 -13.57 -1.39 -10.69
C GLU A 146 -12.26 -0.81 -10.16
N ALA A 147 -11.15 -1.56 -10.24
CA ALA A 147 -9.83 -1.08 -9.82
C ALA A 147 -9.37 0.14 -10.63
N ARG A 148 -9.65 0.17 -11.95
CA ARG A 148 -9.36 1.34 -12.81
C ARG A 148 -10.18 2.55 -12.41
N PHE A 149 -11.46 2.36 -12.14
CA PHE A 149 -12.36 3.43 -11.71
C PHE A 149 -11.89 4.02 -10.38
N LEU A 150 -11.61 3.18 -9.38
CA LEU A 150 -11.15 3.62 -8.07
C LEU A 150 -9.79 4.33 -8.15
N ARG A 151 -8.86 3.83 -8.98
CA ARG A 151 -7.59 4.52 -9.22
C ARG A 151 -7.80 5.92 -9.80
N ALA A 152 -8.70 6.05 -10.77
CA ALA A 152 -9.03 7.36 -11.35
C ALA A 152 -9.66 8.29 -10.29
N TYR A 153 -10.53 7.77 -9.43
CA TYR A 153 -11.12 8.52 -8.32
C TYR A 153 -10.04 9.02 -7.33
N PHE A 154 -9.07 8.18 -6.95
CA PHE A 154 -7.98 8.62 -6.07
C PHE A 154 -7.12 9.72 -6.73
N TYR A 155 -6.82 9.61 -8.02
CA TYR A 155 -6.12 10.69 -8.74
C TYR A 155 -6.95 11.95 -8.87
N TYR A 156 -8.26 11.84 -9.08
CA TYR A 156 -9.16 12.98 -9.07
C TYR A 156 -9.11 13.71 -7.72
N ARG A 157 -9.15 12.97 -6.61
CA ARG A 157 -9.02 13.54 -5.25
C ARG A 157 -7.66 14.23 -5.05
N LEU A 158 -6.59 13.61 -5.52
CA LEU A 158 -5.26 14.23 -5.50
C LEU A 158 -5.25 15.53 -6.31
N TYR A 159 -5.79 15.52 -7.50
CA TYR A 159 -5.86 16.71 -8.36
C TYR A 159 -6.65 17.85 -7.71
N VAL A 160 -7.82 17.56 -7.17
CA VAL A 160 -8.67 18.57 -6.52
C VAL A 160 -8.00 19.19 -5.29
N ASN A 161 -7.29 18.38 -4.49
CA ASN A 161 -6.71 18.84 -3.24
C ASN A 161 -5.29 19.41 -3.39
N PHE A 162 -4.50 18.94 -4.35
CA PHE A 162 -3.07 19.25 -4.47
C PHE A 162 -2.68 19.84 -5.83
N GLY A 163 -3.62 19.95 -6.76
CA GLY A 163 -3.39 20.56 -8.07
C GLY A 163 -2.78 19.60 -9.11
N GLU A 164 -2.36 20.16 -10.24
CA GLU A 164 -1.97 19.41 -11.43
C GLU A 164 -0.59 18.73 -11.37
N ARG A 165 0.22 19.05 -10.37
CA ARG A 165 1.61 18.55 -10.26
C ARG A 165 1.75 17.27 -9.45
N VAL A 166 0.65 16.55 -9.22
CA VAL A 166 0.71 15.27 -8.49
C VAL A 166 1.40 14.20 -9.34
N PRO A 167 2.38 13.46 -8.78
CA PRO A 167 3.05 12.37 -9.48
C PRO A 167 2.08 11.25 -9.88
N ILE A 168 2.20 10.74 -11.11
CA ILE A 168 1.34 9.67 -11.63
C ILE A 168 2.11 8.36 -11.67
N TYR A 169 1.72 7.39 -10.85
CA TYR A 169 2.25 6.04 -10.81
C TYR A 169 1.23 5.07 -11.41
N LYS A 170 1.62 4.39 -12.49
CA LYS A 170 0.77 3.41 -13.19
C LYS A 170 1.10 1.96 -12.84
N GLU A 171 2.23 1.74 -12.20
CA GLU A 171 2.75 0.44 -11.81
C GLU A 171 2.66 0.26 -10.29
N ALA A 172 2.55 -1.00 -9.86
CA ALA A 172 2.60 -1.32 -8.44
C ALA A 172 4.00 -1.00 -7.88
N LEU A 173 4.05 -0.32 -6.74
CA LEU A 173 5.29 -0.15 -6.00
C LEU A 173 5.61 -1.48 -5.31
N VAL A 174 6.76 -2.04 -5.65
CA VAL A 174 7.31 -3.20 -4.97
C VAL A 174 8.01 -2.66 -3.72
N GLY A 175 7.53 -3.05 -2.54
CA GLY A 175 8.13 -2.72 -1.24
C GLY A 175 9.09 -3.80 -0.81
#